data_c53e92c8a30359e7542266dd5369086a
#
_entry.id   c53e92c8a30359e7542266dd5369086a
#
_cell.length_a   1.000
_cell.length_b   1.000
_cell.length_c   1.000
_cell.angle_alpha   90.00
_cell.angle_beta   90.00
_cell.angle_gamma   90.00
#
_symmetry.space_group_name_H-M   'P 1'
#
loop_
_entity.id
_entity.type
_entity.pdbx_description
1 polymer ?
#
loop_
_entity_poly.entity_id
_entity_poly.type
_entity_poly.pdbx_seq_one_letter_code
_entity_poly.pdbx_strand_id
1 'polypeptide(L)'
;MCGIVGYIGNKKALPILIDGLQTLEYRGYDSAGVGYILNNKTYIVKEKGKLENLVKKLDFDTDTFIGIGHTRWATHGIPDNINAHPHKQGRITLIHNGI
;
A
#
# COMPACT_ATOMS: atom_id res chain seq x y z
N MET A 1 -1.02 15.11 2.39
CA MET A 1 0.29 14.67 1.83
C MET A 1 0.33 13.14 1.86
N CYS A 2 0.80 12.53 0.79
CA CYS A 2 0.86 11.09 0.68
C CYS A 2 2.13 10.53 1.33
N GLY A 3 2.05 9.29 1.81
CA GLY A 3 3.21 8.55 2.31
C GLY A 3 3.53 7.37 1.42
N ILE A 4 4.80 7.10 1.23
CA ILE A 4 5.31 6.04 0.36
C ILE A 4 6.29 5.17 1.13
N VAL A 5 6.15 3.86 1.01
CA VAL A 5 7.06 2.87 1.60
C VAL A 5 7.39 1.82 0.56
N GLY A 6 8.64 1.40 0.51
CA GLY A 6 9.08 0.31 -0.34
C GLY A 6 10.01 -0.63 0.41
N TYR A 7 9.97 -1.91 0.07
CA TYR A 7 10.83 -2.91 0.67
C TYR A 7 11.22 -3.98 -0.35
N ILE A 8 12.48 -4.32 -0.36
CA ILE A 8 12.99 -5.53 -1.02
C ILE A 8 14.09 -6.11 -0.13
N GLY A 9 13.99 -7.39 0.18
CA GLY A 9 14.96 -8.01 1.07
C GLY A 9 14.66 -9.47 1.36
N ASN A 10 15.09 -9.94 2.53
CA ASN A 10 14.97 -11.33 2.94
C ASN A 10 13.99 -11.56 4.08
N LYS A 11 13.24 -10.54 4.45
CA LYS A 11 12.19 -10.64 5.48
C LYS A 11 10.82 -10.53 4.83
N LYS A 12 9.78 -11.01 5.52
CA LYS A 12 8.41 -10.88 5.04
C LYS A 12 8.07 -9.41 4.88
N ALA A 13 7.62 -9.03 3.68
CA ALA A 13 7.47 -7.63 3.32
C ALA A 13 6.23 -6.97 3.95
N LEU A 14 5.12 -7.68 4.07
CA LEU A 14 3.86 -7.06 4.51
C LEU A 14 3.95 -6.44 5.91
N PRO A 15 4.53 -7.10 6.93
CA PRO A 15 4.69 -6.45 8.24
C PRO A 15 5.54 -5.19 8.17
N ILE A 16 6.59 -5.19 7.35
CA ILE A 16 7.49 -4.05 7.20
C ILE A 16 6.77 -2.89 6.52
N LEU A 17 6.00 -3.17 5.47
CA LEU A 17 5.23 -2.14 4.77
C LEU A 17 4.21 -1.50 5.71
N ILE A 18 3.49 -2.29 6.48
CA ILE A 18 2.47 -1.78 7.41
C ILE A 18 3.12 -0.95 8.52
N ASP A 19 4.25 -1.39 9.07
CA ASP A 19 4.98 -0.61 10.07
C ASP A 19 5.38 0.77 9.52
N GLY A 20 5.86 0.80 8.27
CA GLY A 20 6.19 2.05 7.60
C GLY A 20 4.99 2.95 7.41
N LEU A 21 3.86 2.40 6.97
CA LEU A 21 2.65 3.16 6.78
C LEU A 21 2.10 3.69 8.11
N GLN A 22 2.18 2.92 9.19
CA GLN A 22 1.78 3.37 10.52
C GLN A 22 2.61 4.57 10.98
N THR A 23 3.90 4.56 10.69
CA THR A 23 4.77 5.69 11.00
C THR A 23 4.34 6.97 10.28
N LEU A 24 3.79 6.84 9.07
CA LEU A 24 3.32 7.96 8.27
C LEU A 24 1.87 8.38 8.57
N GLU A 25 1.18 7.63 9.42
CA GLU A 25 -0.24 7.82 9.70
C GLU A 25 -0.54 9.18 10.32
N TYR A 26 0.39 9.74 11.09
CA TYR A 26 0.20 11.04 11.75
C TYR A 26 -0.05 12.20 10.78
N ARG A 27 0.31 12.02 9.51
CA ARG A 27 0.11 13.06 8.49
C ARG A 27 -1.34 13.16 8.02
N GLY A 28 -2.19 12.20 8.41
CA GLY A 28 -3.53 12.07 7.89
C GLY A 28 -3.55 11.40 6.52
N TYR A 29 -4.64 10.70 6.23
CA TYR A 29 -4.82 10.00 4.96
C TYR A 29 -6.29 9.60 4.83
N ASP A 30 -6.72 9.31 3.60
CA ASP A 30 -8.09 8.87 3.32
C ASP A 30 -8.16 7.44 2.80
N SER A 31 -7.04 6.89 2.37
CA SER A 31 -6.96 5.52 1.88
C SER A 31 -5.53 5.02 1.98
N ALA A 32 -5.37 3.70 1.96
CA ALA A 32 -4.06 3.06 2.02
C ALA A 32 -4.06 1.80 1.17
N GLY A 33 -2.89 1.36 0.74
CA GLY A 33 -2.76 0.16 -0.04
C GLY A 33 -1.35 -0.36 -0.07
N VAL A 34 -1.23 -1.64 -0.44
CA VAL A 34 0.05 -2.31 -0.66
C VAL A 34 0.01 -3.08 -1.97
N GLY A 35 1.16 -3.19 -2.60
CA GLY A 35 1.36 -4.07 -3.74
C GLY A 35 2.56 -4.95 -3.47
N TYR A 36 2.47 -6.22 -3.82
CA TYR A 36 3.56 -7.18 -3.58
C TYR A 36 3.57 -8.27 -4.64
N ILE A 37 4.70 -8.96 -4.74
CA ILE A 37 4.88 -10.06 -5.69
C ILE A 37 4.96 -11.37 -4.91
N LEU A 38 4.14 -12.34 -5.32
CA LEU A 38 4.12 -13.68 -4.76
C LEU A 38 3.98 -14.68 -5.90
N ASN A 39 4.90 -15.65 -6.00
CA ASN A 39 4.89 -16.68 -7.05
C ASN A 39 4.78 -16.08 -8.47
N ASN A 40 5.57 -15.03 -8.73
CA ASN A 40 5.62 -14.32 -10.01
C ASN A 40 4.32 -13.58 -10.39
N LYS A 41 3.43 -13.39 -9.44
CA LYS A 41 2.20 -12.61 -9.64
C LYS A 41 2.21 -11.38 -8.75
N THR A 42 1.67 -10.29 -9.25
CA THR A 42 1.50 -9.05 -8.49
C THR A 42 0.11 -9.03 -7.86
N TYR A 43 0.09 -8.80 -6.56
CA TYR A 43 -1.15 -8.64 -5.80
C TYR A 43 -1.23 -7.21 -5.28
N ILE A 44 -2.43 -6.66 -5.34
CA ILE A 44 -2.71 -5.32 -4.79
C ILE A 44 -3.87 -5.44 -3.82
N VAL A 45 -3.69 -4.92 -2.61
CA VAL A 45 -4.74 -4.83 -1.61
C VAL A 45 -4.81 -3.37 -1.18
N LYS A 46 -5.97 -2.76 -1.34
CA LYS A 46 -6.16 -1.36 -0.99
C LYS A 46 -7.55 -1.13 -0.42
N GLU A 47 -7.67 -0.14 0.46
CA GLU A 47 -8.90 0.15 1.16
C GLU A 47 -8.98 1.63 1.51
N LYS A 48 -10.18 2.20 1.42
CA LYS A 48 -10.41 3.54 1.93
C LYS A 48 -10.56 3.52 3.44
N GLY A 49 -10.32 4.67 4.07
CA GLY A 49 -10.46 4.83 5.50
C GLY A 49 -9.16 4.52 6.24
N LYS A 50 -9.29 4.08 7.47
CA LYS A 50 -8.15 3.87 8.35
C LYS A 50 -7.31 2.67 7.94
N LEU A 51 -6.02 2.74 8.27
CA LEU A 51 -5.05 1.68 7.99
C LEU A 51 -5.49 0.32 8.54
N GLU A 52 -6.17 0.29 9.67
CA GLU A 52 -6.67 -0.96 10.25
C GLU A 52 -7.63 -1.69 9.31
N ASN A 53 -8.34 -0.98 8.43
CA ASN A 53 -9.20 -1.62 7.44
C ASN A 53 -8.38 -2.39 6.40
N LEU A 54 -7.21 -1.87 6.03
CA LEU A 54 -6.28 -2.56 5.15
C LEU A 54 -5.66 -3.77 5.85
N VAL A 55 -5.24 -3.61 7.09
CA VAL A 55 -4.60 -4.67 7.88
C VAL A 55 -5.48 -5.91 7.98
N LYS A 56 -6.80 -5.73 8.11
CA LYS A 56 -7.75 -6.85 8.19
C LYS A 56 -7.77 -7.72 6.93
N LYS A 57 -7.33 -7.18 5.79
CA LYS A 57 -7.32 -7.89 4.50
C LYS A 57 -6.00 -8.58 4.20
N LEU A 58 -4.99 -8.43 5.07
CA LEU A 58 -3.65 -8.92 4.82
C LEU A 58 -3.33 -10.14 5.67
N ASP A 59 -2.63 -11.11 5.07
CA ASP A 59 -2.03 -12.24 5.78
C ASP A 59 -0.53 -11.94 5.93
N PHE A 60 -0.11 -11.60 7.15
CA PHE A 60 1.28 -11.22 7.44
C PHE A 60 2.27 -12.39 7.34
N ASP A 61 1.77 -13.62 7.25
CA ASP A 61 2.62 -14.79 7.01
C ASP A 61 2.91 -15.03 5.53
N THR A 62 2.35 -14.22 4.64
CA THR A 62 2.60 -14.31 3.20
C THR A 62 4.10 -14.22 2.91
N ASP A 63 4.61 -15.20 2.15
CA ASP A 63 6.04 -15.31 1.82
C ASP A 63 6.40 -14.41 0.63
N THR A 64 6.16 -13.12 0.77
CA THR A 64 6.62 -12.12 -0.18
C THR A 64 7.71 -11.29 0.45
N PHE A 65 8.73 -10.95 -0.34
CA PHE A 65 9.94 -10.24 0.09
C PHE A 65 10.16 -8.95 -0.67
N ILE A 66 9.16 -8.52 -1.44
CA ILE A 66 9.19 -7.28 -2.20
C ILE A 66 7.80 -6.69 -2.24
N GLY A 67 7.70 -5.40 -1.93
CA GLY A 67 6.44 -4.72 -1.98
C GLY A 67 6.56 -3.21 -1.86
N ILE A 68 5.46 -2.55 -2.15
CA ILE A 68 5.30 -1.10 -2.01
C ILE A 68 4.04 -0.81 -1.22
N GLY A 69 4.04 0.30 -0.50
CA GLY A 69 2.89 0.73 0.27
C GLY A 69 2.65 2.23 0.13
N HIS A 70 1.42 2.65 0.31
CA HIS A 70 1.01 4.03 0.10
C HIS A 70 -0.13 4.42 1.03
N THR A 71 -0.03 5.62 1.63
CA THR A 71 -1.17 6.28 2.25
C THR A 71 -1.50 7.52 1.42
N ARG A 72 -2.74 7.62 1.01
CA ARG A 72 -3.19 8.72 0.16
C ARG A 72 -3.93 9.77 0.98
N TRP A 73 -3.63 11.04 0.71
CA TRP A 73 -4.46 12.15 1.14
C TRP A 73 -5.07 12.78 -0.12
N ALA A 74 -6.39 12.73 -0.23
CA ALA A 74 -7.08 13.13 -1.45
C ALA A 74 -6.95 14.64 -1.68
N THR A 75 -6.22 15.00 -2.73
CA THR A 75 -6.18 16.35 -3.26
C THR A 75 -6.93 16.39 -4.59
N HIS A 76 -7.16 15.23 -5.19
CA HIS A 76 -7.81 15.09 -6.50
C HIS A 76 -8.51 13.74 -6.56
N GLY A 77 -9.77 13.74 -6.91
CA GLY A 77 -10.60 12.52 -6.89
C GLY A 77 -11.13 12.21 -5.50
N ILE A 78 -12.21 11.43 -5.44
CA ILE A 78 -12.85 11.09 -4.17
C ILE A 78 -12.09 9.97 -3.45
N PRO A 79 -12.14 9.94 -2.10
CA PRO A 79 -11.57 8.83 -1.35
C PRO A 79 -12.39 7.56 -1.56
N ASP A 80 -11.84 6.59 -2.28
CA ASP A 80 -12.43 5.28 -2.48
C ASP A 80 -11.36 4.25 -2.85
N ASN A 81 -11.76 3.00 -3.02
CA ASN A 81 -10.82 1.93 -3.33
C ASN A 81 -10.25 2.03 -4.76
N ILE A 82 -10.94 2.71 -5.67
CA ILE A 82 -10.48 2.90 -7.05
C ILE A 82 -9.33 3.90 -7.09
N ASN A 83 -9.46 5.01 -6.35
CA ASN A 83 -8.45 6.07 -6.33
C ASN A 83 -7.30 5.78 -5.36
N ALA A 84 -7.43 4.79 -4.48
CA ALA A 84 -6.35 4.41 -3.58
C ALA A 84 -5.17 3.81 -4.34
N HIS A 85 -3.96 4.04 -3.84
CA HIS A 85 -2.73 3.44 -4.38
C HIS A 85 -2.41 2.13 -3.68
N PRO A 86 -1.68 1.20 -4.30
CA PRO A 86 -1.03 1.31 -5.62
C PRO A 86 -2.00 1.14 -6.80
N HIS A 87 -1.52 1.54 -7.99
CA HIS A 87 -2.21 1.30 -9.25
C HIS A 87 -1.40 0.33 -10.11
N LYS A 88 -2.09 -0.58 -10.80
CA LYS A 88 -1.45 -1.57 -11.66
C LYS A 88 -1.94 -1.44 -13.09
N GLN A 89 -0.98 -1.45 -14.03
CA GLN A 89 -1.25 -1.47 -15.45
C GLN A 89 -0.31 -2.47 -16.12
N GLY A 90 -0.85 -3.59 -16.59
CA GLY A 90 -0.04 -4.66 -17.17
C GLY A 90 0.95 -5.22 -16.16
N ARG A 91 2.26 -5.10 -16.46
CA ARG A 91 3.33 -5.58 -15.58
C ARG A 91 3.84 -4.51 -14.60
N ILE A 92 3.32 -3.30 -14.69
CA ILE A 92 3.79 -2.17 -13.89
C ILE A 92 2.80 -1.90 -12.75
N THR A 93 3.33 -1.76 -11.55
CA THR A 93 2.58 -1.33 -10.36
C THR A 93 3.29 -0.10 -9.81
N LEU A 94 2.54 0.98 -9.58
CA LEU A 94 3.13 2.22 -9.12
C LEU A 94 2.37 2.85 -7.96
N ILE A 95 3.12 3.64 -7.18
CA ILE A 95 2.60 4.56 -6.19
C ILE A 95 3.13 5.95 -6.52
N HIS A 96 2.40 6.98 -6.14
CA HIS A 96 2.76 8.35 -6.48
C HIS A 96 2.34 9.30 -5.36
N ASN A 97 3.22 10.24 -5.04
CA ASN A 97 2.93 11.32 -4.10
C ASN A 97 2.75 12.61 -4.89
N GLY A 98 1.49 12.97 -5.15
CA GLY A 98 1.16 14.16 -5.93
C GLY A 98 -0.29 14.12 -6.40
N ILE A 99 -0.56 14.93 -7.37
CA ILE A 99 -1.91 15.04 -7.97
C ILE A 99 -2.08 14.03 -9.09
#